data_b1406e317578aa985fe6b903ee68fe34
#
_entry.id   b1406e317578aa985fe6b903ee68fe34
#
_cell.length_a   1.000
_cell.length_b   1.000
_cell.length_c   1.000
_cell.angle_alpha   90.00
_cell.angle_beta   90.00
_cell.angle_gamma   90.00
#
_symmetry.space_group_name_H-M   'P 1'
#
loop_
_entity.id
_entity.type
_entity.pdbx_description
1 polymer ?
#
loop_
_entity_poly.entity_id
_entity_poly.type
_entity_poly.pdbx_seq_one_letter_code
_entity_poly.pdbx_strand_id
1 'polypeptide(L)'
;MSQAAYTIHGVNGPVVTVTGGRGLAMMDMVNVGEEELIGEVVRVEGGLTTVQVYEDTAGLMPGQPVLPQGAPMSIELGPGLLHNIFDGIARPLDVIQEKSGPFISRGLNIPSLDREKTWQVTLSVKVGDEVGPGAEYARCPETAVITHRCLIPAGLSGQVTWTAQPGEYTVEEPLVEVQDRHGAVHRLKLAQRWPIRTPRPMAQRLPIDRPLITGQRIIDTLFPIGKGGAAAIPGPFGAGKTMTQHQLAKWSDADIIVYLGCGERGNEMTQALEEFSQLLDPKSHQPLMERTILIANTSNMPVAAREASVYTGMTMAEYYRDMGYHVALMADSASRWAEALREMSGRLEEM
;
A
#
# COMPACT_ATOMS: atom_id res chain seq x y z
N MET A 1 -22.68 -13.46 -23.68
CA MET A 1 -21.79 -14.01 -22.65
C MET A 1 -20.46 -14.33 -23.33
N SER A 2 -19.44 -13.49 -23.18
CA SER A 2 -18.08 -13.83 -23.64
C SER A 2 -17.62 -15.02 -22.82
N GLN A 3 -17.31 -16.15 -23.47
CA GLN A 3 -16.66 -17.27 -22.81
C GLN A 3 -15.38 -16.74 -22.16
N ALA A 4 -15.18 -17.00 -20.86
CA ALA A 4 -13.95 -16.69 -20.18
C ALA A 4 -12.79 -17.33 -20.97
N ALA A 5 -11.87 -16.50 -21.45
CA ALA A 5 -10.75 -16.97 -22.28
C ALA A 5 -9.80 -17.87 -21.47
N TYR A 6 -9.91 -17.84 -20.12
CA TYR A 6 -9.06 -18.56 -19.17
C TYR A 6 -9.89 -19.32 -18.15
N THR A 7 -9.43 -20.53 -17.80
CA THR A 7 -10.09 -21.40 -16.79
C THR A 7 -9.06 -22.02 -15.87
N ILE A 8 -9.48 -22.33 -14.64
CA ILE A 8 -8.66 -23.05 -13.68
C ILE A 8 -8.37 -24.45 -14.22
N HIS A 9 -7.10 -24.84 -14.29
CA HIS A 9 -6.63 -26.18 -14.59
C HIS A 9 -6.45 -27.02 -13.33
N GLY A 10 -5.84 -26.44 -12.29
CA GLY A 10 -5.61 -27.10 -11.01
C GLY A 10 -5.36 -26.09 -9.89
N VAL A 11 -5.55 -26.54 -8.66
CA VAL A 11 -5.38 -25.75 -7.43
C VAL A 11 -4.43 -26.49 -6.49
N ASN A 12 -3.38 -25.79 -6.02
CA ASN A 12 -2.43 -26.30 -5.03
C ASN A 12 -2.19 -25.25 -3.94
N GLY A 13 -2.99 -25.29 -2.86
CA GLY A 13 -2.95 -24.24 -1.84
C GLY A 13 -3.20 -22.85 -2.45
N PRO A 14 -2.39 -21.82 -2.15
CA PRO A 14 -2.58 -20.50 -2.69
C PRO A 14 -2.18 -20.34 -4.17
N VAL A 15 -1.73 -21.41 -4.82
CA VAL A 15 -1.27 -21.40 -6.21
C VAL A 15 -2.28 -22.12 -7.10
N VAL A 16 -2.67 -21.45 -8.19
CA VAL A 16 -3.65 -21.95 -9.16
C VAL A 16 -3.01 -21.97 -10.54
N THR A 17 -3.11 -23.12 -11.23
CA THR A 17 -2.74 -23.19 -12.64
C THR A 17 -3.94 -22.87 -13.50
N VAL A 18 -3.72 -22.15 -14.58
CA VAL A 18 -4.74 -21.62 -15.48
C VAL A 18 -4.41 -22.02 -16.92
N THR A 19 -5.40 -22.53 -17.64
CA THR A 19 -5.33 -22.74 -19.08
C THR A 19 -6.14 -21.70 -19.83
N GLY A 20 -5.82 -21.44 -21.09
CA GLY A 20 -6.58 -20.53 -21.93
C GLY A 20 -5.73 -19.80 -22.96
N GLY A 21 -6.33 -18.75 -23.53
CA GLY A 21 -5.73 -17.98 -24.61
C GLY A 21 -4.40 -17.28 -24.24
N ARG A 22 -3.70 -16.81 -25.26
CA ARG A 22 -2.47 -16.01 -25.10
C ARG A 22 -2.83 -14.59 -24.71
N GLY A 23 -2.19 -14.01 -23.68
CA GLY A 23 -2.39 -12.61 -23.31
C GLY A 23 -2.17 -12.22 -21.86
N LEU A 24 -2.04 -13.21 -20.93
CA LEU A 24 -1.61 -12.93 -19.58
C LEU A 24 -0.08 -12.76 -19.53
N ALA A 25 0.38 -11.71 -18.90
CA ALA A 25 1.79 -11.44 -18.65
C ALA A 25 2.12 -11.63 -17.15
N MET A 26 3.41 -11.77 -16.87
CA MET A 26 3.91 -11.76 -15.49
C MET A 26 3.43 -10.51 -14.76
N MET A 27 3.00 -10.67 -13.51
CA MET A 27 2.47 -9.62 -12.63
C MET A 27 1.06 -9.12 -12.99
N ASP A 28 0.41 -9.65 -14.02
CA ASP A 28 -0.98 -9.28 -14.30
C ASP A 28 -1.89 -9.75 -13.16
N MET A 29 -2.83 -8.89 -12.77
CA MET A 29 -3.86 -9.25 -11.82
C MET A 29 -5.01 -9.95 -12.53
N VAL A 30 -5.55 -10.95 -11.85
CA VAL A 30 -6.69 -11.75 -12.31
C VAL A 30 -7.69 -11.95 -11.17
N ASN A 31 -8.97 -12.09 -11.53
CA ASN A 31 -10.01 -12.56 -10.63
C ASN A 31 -10.20 -14.06 -10.88
N VAL A 32 -10.06 -14.89 -9.84
CA VAL A 32 -10.01 -16.34 -9.91
C VAL A 32 -11.29 -16.96 -9.34
N GLY A 33 -11.96 -17.80 -10.13
CA GLY A 33 -13.17 -18.50 -9.74
C GLY A 33 -14.43 -17.62 -9.78
N GLU A 34 -15.55 -18.22 -9.38
CA GLU A 34 -16.85 -17.54 -9.33
C GLU A 34 -16.94 -16.48 -8.22
N GLU A 35 -16.12 -16.61 -7.17
CA GLU A 35 -16.02 -15.66 -6.07
C GLU A 35 -15.07 -14.48 -6.39
N GLU A 36 -14.46 -14.47 -7.57
CA GLU A 36 -13.56 -13.40 -8.05
C GLU A 36 -12.37 -13.14 -7.12
N LEU A 37 -11.76 -14.20 -6.58
CA LEU A 37 -10.61 -14.08 -5.67
C LEU A 37 -9.45 -13.38 -6.35
N ILE A 38 -8.81 -12.45 -5.64
CA ILE A 38 -7.70 -11.67 -6.17
C ILE A 38 -6.45 -12.54 -6.34
N GLY A 39 -5.91 -12.60 -7.57
CA GLY A 39 -4.70 -13.34 -7.89
C GLY A 39 -3.74 -12.54 -8.77
N GLU A 40 -2.47 -12.92 -8.75
CA GLU A 40 -1.39 -12.35 -9.56
C GLU A 40 -0.70 -13.45 -10.37
N VAL A 41 -0.42 -13.17 -11.64
CA VAL A 41 0.33 -14.07 -12.51
C VAL A 41 1.81 -14.08 -12.10
N VAL A 42 2.29 -15.23 -11.63
CA VAL A 42 3.68 -15.39 -11.17
C VAL A 42 4.56 -16.21 -12.12
N ARG A 43 3.96 -16.92 -13.09
CA ARG A 43 4.68 -17.69 -14.09
C ARG A 43 3.82 -17.91 -15.34
N VAL A 44 4.44 -17.84 -16.52
CA VAL A 44 3.80 -18.17 -17.79
C VAL A 44 4.71 -19.13 -18.54
N GLU A 45 4.27 -20.38 -18.74
CA GLU A 45 5.11 -21.42 -19.34
C GLU A 45 4.27 -22.50 -20.05
N GLY A 46 4.67 -22.89 -21.24
CA GLY A 46 4.13 -24.06 -21.95
C GLY A 46 2.63 -24.05 -22.23
N GLY A 47 1.97 -22.89 -22.24
CA GLY A 47 0.52 -22.78 -22.41
C GLY A 47 -0.28 -22.85 -21.08
N LEU A 48 0.41 -23.01 -19.97
CA LEU A 48 -0.11 -22.88 -18.61
C LEU A 48 0.37 -21.55 -17.99
N THR A 49 -0.52 -20.94 -17.25
CA THR A 49 -0.21 -19.75 -16.45
C THR A 49 -0.39 -20.10 -14.98
N THR A 50 0.62 -19.81 -14.18
CA THR A 50 0.55 -19.98 -12.73
C THR A 50 0.15 -18.67 -12.07
N VAL A 51 -0.91 -18.72 -11.29
CA VAL A 51 -1.49 -17.60 -10.57
C VAL A 51 -1.35 -17.84 -9.07
N GLN A 52 -0.86 -16.86 -8.35
CA GLN A 52 -0.86 -16.83 -6.91
C GLN A 52 -2.09 -16.07 -6.40
N VAL A 53 -2.90 -16.71 -5.58
CA VAL A 53 -4.12 -16.12 -5.01
C VAL A 53 -3.81 -15.51 -3.64
N TYR A 54 -4.31 -14.29 -3.40
CA TYR A 54 -4.09 -13.53 -2.17
C TYR A 54 -5.09 -13.84 -1.06
N GLU A 55 -6.05 -14.70 -1.35
CA GLU A 55 -7.12 -15.13 -0.44
C GLU A 55 -7.12 -16.65 -0.27
N ASP A 56 -7.99 -17.17 0.63
CA ASP A 56 -8.15 -18.60 0.81
C ASP A 56 -8.79 -19.21 -0.45
N THR A 57 -8.14 -20.22 -1.01
CA THR A 57 -8.53 -20.93 -2.23
C THR A 57 -9.47 -22.13 -1.99
N ALA A 58 -9.89 -22.38 -0.76
CA ALA A 58 -10.81 -23.48 -0.46
C ALA A 58 -12.09 -23.35 -1.28
N GLY A 59 -12.50 -24.42 -1.95
CA GLY A 59 -13.70 -24.41 -2.81
C GLY A 59 -13.47 -24.03 -4.27
N LEU A 60 -12.29 -23.54 -4.66
CA LEU A 60 -11.96 -23.38 -6.07
C LEU A 60 -11.88 -24.75 -6.77
N MET A 61 -12.42 -24.83 -7.97
CA MET A 61 -12.50 -26.09 -8.76
C MET A 61 -11.95 -25.87 -10.18
N PRO A 62 -11.32 -26.90 -10.76
CA PRO A 62 -10.99 -26.89 -12.19
C PRO A 62 -12.22 -26.58 -13.06
N GLY A 63 -11.99 -25.78 -14.11
CA GLY A 63 -13.03 -25.32 -15.04
C GLY A 63 -13.69 -23.99 -14.66
N GLN A 64 -13.54 -23.49 -13.44
CA GLN A 64 -14.01 -22.15 -13.07
C GLN A 64 -13.30 -21.05 -13.85
N PRO A 65 -13.96 -19.88 -14.08
CA PRO A 65 -13.41 -18.81 -14.88
C PRO A 65 -12.25 -18.10 -14.20
N VAL A 66 -11.34 -17.55 -15.02
CA VAL A 66 -10.32 -16.60 -14.58
C VAL A 66 -10.40 -15.37 -15.46
N LEU A 67 -10.55 -14.18 -14.85
CA LEU A 67 -10.77 -12.91 -15.56
C LEU A 67 -9.58 -11.98 -15.37
N PRO A 68 -8.89 -11.56 -16.47
CA PRO A 68 -7.82 -10.58 -16.39
C PRO A 68 -8.33 -9.21 -15.94
N GLN A 69 -7.60 -8.55 -15.06
CA GLN A 69 -7.87 -7.15 -14.68
C GLN A 69 -7.15 -6.13 -15.59
N GLY A 70 -6.17 -6.59 -16.39
CA GLY A 70 -5.43 -5.75 -17.33
C GLY A 70 -4.44 -4.77 -16.70
N ALA A 71 -4.08 -4.97 -15.44
CA ALA A 71 -3.11 -4.14 -14.72
C ALA A 71 -2.38 -4.97 -13.65
N PRO A 72 -1.14 -4.60 -13.27
CA PRO A 72 -0.45 -5.21 -12.15
C PRO A 72 -1.10 -4.84 -10.82
N MET A 73 -0.75 -5.60 -9.76
CA MET A 73 -1.23 -5.32 -8.42
C MET A 73 -0.90 -3.88 -8.01
N SER A 74 -1.94 -3.10 -7.82
CA SER A 74 -1.86 -1.66 -7.57
C SER A 74 -2.74 -1.29 -6.38
N ILE A 75 -2.29 -0.35 -5.58
CA ILE A 75 -3.08 0.23 -4.49
C ILE A 75 -3.50 1.66 -4.84
N GLU A 76 -4.56 2.10 -4.19
CA GLU A 76 -5.01 3.47 -4.28
C GLU A 76 -4.27 4.31 -3.24
N LEU A 77 -3.78 5.45 -3.70
CA LEU A 77 -3.04 6.43 -2.91
C LEU A 77 -3.78 7.76 -2.98
N GLY A 78 -4.06 8.34 -1.84
CA GLY A 78 -4.82 9.58 -1.72
C GLY A 78 -5.02 9.97 -0.27
N PRO A 79 -5.72 11.07 0.03
CA PRO A 79 -6.05 11.44 1.39
C PRO A 79 -7.01 10.44 2.02
N GLY A 80 -6.76 10.10 3.28
CA GLY A 80 -7.50 9.08 4.02
C GLY A 80 -6.75 7.77 4.24
N LEU A 81 -5.47 7.70 3.87
CA LEU A 81 -4.61 6.59 4.25
C LEU A 81 -4.16 6.68 5.71
N LEU A 82 -3.91 7.88 6.20
CA LEU A 82 -3.57 8.13 7.60
C LEU A 82 -4.77 7.84 8.52
N HIS A 83 -4.49 7.51 9.77
CA HIS A 83 -5.48 7.17 10.79
C HIS A 83 -6.24 5.88 10.51
N ASN A 84 -5.83 5.08 9.52
CA ASN A 84 -6.50 3.84 9.12
C ASN A 84 -5.63 2.61 9.33
N ILE A 85 -6.32 1.46 9.36
CA ILE A 85 -5.72 0.13 9.49
C ILE A 85 -6.08 -0.67 8.24
N PHE A 86 -5.07 -1.18 7.58
CA PHE A 86 -5.21 -1.96 6.35
C PHE A 86 -4.77 -3.41 6.54
N ASP A 87 -5.28 -4.29 5.70
CA ASP A 87 -4.69 -5.62 5.51
C ASP A 87 -3.46 -5.57 4.56
N GLY A 88 -2.86 -6.72 4.29
CA GLY A 88 -1.65 -6.81 3.46
C GLY A 88 -1.81 -6.36 2.01
N ILE A 89 -3.03 -6.24 1.50
CA ILE A 89 -3.37 -5.80 0.15
C ILE A 89 -4.11 -4.45 0.12
N ALA A 90 -3.96 -3.67 1.19
CA ALA A 90 -4.51 -2.32 1.36
C ALA A 90 -6.03 -2.22 1.43
N ARG A 91 -6.74 -3.24 1.94
CA ARG A 91 -8.18 -3.13 2.25
C ARG A 91 -8.34 -2.62 3.69
N PRO A 92 -9.18 -1.58 3.95
CA PRO A 92 -9.44 -1.08 5.30
C PRO A 92 -10.13 -2.16 6.17
N LEU A 93 -9.56 -2.46 7.34
CA LEU A 93 -10.04 -3.54 8.19
C LEU A 93 -11.38 -3.21 8.87
N ASP A 94 -11.62 -1.95 9.20
CA ASP A 94 -12.89 -1.47 9.75
C ASP A 94 -14.05 -1.66 8.77
N VAL A 95 -13.84 -1.32 7.50
CA VAL A 95 -14.85 -1.53 6.45
C VAL A 95 -15.08 -3.03 6.20
N ILE A 96 -14.02 -3.85 6.29
CA ILE A 96 -14.17 -5.31 6.23
C ILE A 96 -15.02 -5.80 7.40
N GLN A 97 -14.74 -5.34 8.61
CA GLN A 97 -15.48 -5.73 9.81
C GLN A 97 -16.97 -5.32 9.73
N GLU A 98 -17.27 -4.14 9.22
CA GLU A 98 -18.66 -3.69 9.01
C GLU A 98 -19.41 -4.56 8.01
N LYS A 99 -18.75 -5.00 6.93
CA LYS A 99 -19.37 -5.77 5.84
C LYS A 99 -19.47 -7.28 6.12
N SER A 100 -18.46 -7.85 6.77
CA SER A 100 -18.34 -9.30 6.94
C SER A 100 -18.26 -9.77 8.40
N GLY A 101 -18.32 -8.85 9.37
CA GLY A 101 -18.20 -9.17 10.79
C GLY A 101 -16.77 -9.54 11.21
N PRO A 102 -16.59 -10.44 12.19
CA PRO A 102 -15.29 -10.76 12.77
C PRO A 102 -14.37 -11.60 11.86
N PHE A 103 -14.87 -12.07 10.73
CA PHE A 103 -14.11 -12.88 9.77
C PHE A 103 -14.03 -12.17 8.42
N ILE A 104 -12.86 -12.24 7.79
CA ILE A 104 -12.67 -11.71 6.44
C ILE A 104 -13.32 -12.68 5.45
N SER A 105 -14.42 -12.26 4.82
CA SER A 105 -15.05 -13.02 3.75
C SER A 105 -14.21 -12.95 2.48
N ARG A 106 -14.23 -14.03 1.69
CA ARG A 106 -13.52 -14.11 0.41
C ARG A 106 -14.20 -13.25 -0.66
N GLY A 107 -13.43 -12.83 -1.67
CA GLY A 107 -13.96 -12.05 -2.81
C GLY A 107 -14.38 -10.63 -2.45
N LEU A 108 -14.03 -10.12 -1.27
CA LEU A 108 -14.32 -8.73 -0.90
C LEU A 108 -13.40 -7.77 -1.66
N ASN A 109 -13.94 -7.12 -2.67
CA ASN A 109 -13.27 -6.02 -3.35
C ASN A 109 -13.62 -4.69 -2.67
N ILE A 110 -12.76 -4.23 -1.77
CA ILE A 110 -12.95 -2.99 -1.00
C ILE A 110 -11.85 -2.01 -1.40
N PRO A 111 -12.21 -0.81 -1.89
CA PRO A 111 -11.21 0.21 -2.20
C PRO A 111 -10.47 0.69 -0.95
N SER A 112 -9.20 1.08 -1.11
CA SER A 112 -8.38 1.56 0.01
C SER A 112 -8.85 2.91 0.55
N LEU A 113 -9.50 3.72 -0.28
CA LEU A 113 -9.96 5.06 0.06
C LEU A 113 -11.50 5.13 0.12
N ASP A 114 -11.99 5.90 1.06
CA ASP A 114 -13.42 6.23 1.18
C ASP A 114 -13.85 7.11 -0.01
N ARG A 115 -14.84 6.64 -0.78
CA ARG A 115 -15.36 7.31 -1.99
C ARG A 115 -16.37 8.41 -1.66
N GLU A 116 -16.96 8.41 -0.48
CA GLU A 116 -18.01 9.32 -0.08
C GLU A 116 -17.47 10.50 0.72
N LYS A 117 -16.33 10.32 1.38
CA LYS A 117 -15.68 11.35 2.17
C LYS A 117 -15.21 12.49 1.29
N THR A 118 -15.59 13.72 1.67
CA THR A 118 -15.14 14.95 1.01
C THR A 118 -13.97 15.59 1.74
N TRP A 119 -13.15 16.27 0.97
CA TRP A 119 -11.94 16.95 1.41
C TRP A 119 -11.96 18.40 0.97
N GLN A 120 -11.63 19.32 1.87
CA GLN A 120 -11.48 20.74 1.55
C GLN A 120 -10.23 20.96 0.72
N VAL A 121 -10.38 21.17 -0.58
CA VAL A 121 -9.27 21.26 -1.53
C VAL A 121 -8.91 22.71 -1.83
N THR A 122 -7.61 22.98 -1.83
CA THR A 122 -7.03 24.23 -2.33
C THR A 122 -6.13 23.89 -3.53
N LEU A 123 -6.32 24.57 -4.64
CA LEU A 123 -5.51 24.38 -5.85
C LEU A 123 -4.24 25.19 -5.76
N SER A 124 -3.12 24.61 -6.24
CA SER A 124 -1.80 25.25 -6.28
C SER A 124 -1.41 25.72 -7.68
N VAL A 125 -2.23 25.42 -8.70
CA VAL A 125 -2.00 25.76 -10.10
C VAL A 125 -3.18 26.51 -10.70
N LYS A 126 -2.95 27.18 -11.83
CA LYS A 126 -3.95 27.93 -12.61
C LYS A 126 -3.95 27.49 -14.06
N VAL A 127 -5.05 27.74 -14.77
CA VAL A 127 -5.14 27.52 -16.22
C VAL A 127 -4.05 28.34 -16.92
N GLY A 128 -3.30 27.68 -17.78
CA GLY A 128 -2.17 28.24 -18.53
C GLY A 128 -0.81 27.91 -17.92
N ASP A 129 -0.74 27.44 -16.68
CA ASP A 129 0.53 27.05 -16.04
C ASP A 129 1.15 25.85 -16.74
N GLU A 130 2.49 25.88 -16.92
CA GLU A 130 3.28 24.72 -17.33
C GLU A 130 3.65 23.90 -16.07
N VAL A 131 3.36 22.60 -16.09
CA VAL A 131 3.60 21.69 -14.98
C VAL A 131 4.42 20.49 -15.41
N GLY A 132 5.16 19.94 -14.46
CA GLY A 132 5.97 18.73 -14.65
C GLY A 132 5.94 17.81 -13.44
N PRO A 133 6.59 16.63 -13.54
CA PRO A 133 6.58 15.62 -12.49
C PRO A 133 6.95 16.19 -11.12
N GLY A 134 6.16 15.84 -10.09
CA GLY A 134 6.39 16.27 -8.72
C GLY A 134 5.94 17.70 -8.40
N ALA A 135 5.47 18.50 -9.36
CA ALA A 135 4.85 19.79 -9.07
C ALA A 135 3.53 19.60 -8.30
N GLU A 136 3.30 20.39 -7.26
CA GLU A 136 2.06 20.34 -6.49
C GLU A 136 0.92 21.02 -7.28
N TYR A 137 -0.18 20.31 -7.52
CA TYR A 137 -1.35 20.88 -8.19
C TYR A 137 -2.51 21.17 -7.24
N ALA A 138 -2.58 20.46 -6.10
CA ALA A 138 -3.62 20.66 -5.10
C ALA A 138 -3.13 20.22 -3.72
N ARG A 139 -3.81 20.69 -2.68
CA ARG A 139 -3.61 20.24 -1.29
C ARG A 139 -4.93 20.21 -0.52
N CYS A 140 -5.00 19.35 0.49
CA CYS A 140 -6.08 19.34 1.46
C CYS A 140 -5.57 18.95 2.86
N PRO A 141 -6.21 19.40 3.96
CA PRO A 141 -5.94 18.86 5.29
C PRO A 141 -6.37 17.39 5.33
N GLU A 142 -5.44 16.47 5.57
CA GLU A 142 -5.75 15.05 5.69
C GLU A 142 -6.08 14.68 7.14
N THR A 143 -5.23 15.16 8.04
CA THR A 143 -5.44 15.04 9.49
C THR A 143 -5.19 16.39 10.16
N ALA A 144 -5.34 16.47 11.49
CA ALA A 144 -5.05 17.67 12.25
C ALA A 144 -3.57 18.14 12.12
N VAL A 145 -2.66 17.24 11.74
CA VAL A 145 -1.22 17.49 11.72
C VAL A 145 -0.59 17.33 10.33
N ILE A 146 -1.26 16.70 9.38
CA ILE A 146 -0.74 16.38 8.06
C ILE A 146 -1.58 17.04 6.96
N THR A 147 -0.91 17.77 6.09
CA THR A 147 -1.49 18.30 4.86
C THR A 147 -1.16 17.38 3.69
N HIS A 148 -2.16 16.83 3.07
CA HIS A 148 -2.01 16.04 1.86
C HIS A 148 -1.68 16.93 0.67
N ARG A 149 -0.63 16.59 -0.09
CA ARG A 149 -0.18 17.32 -1.29
C ARG A 149 -0.33 16.45 -2.51
N CYS A 150 -1.13 16.90 -3.45
CA CYS A 150 -1.33 16.20 -4.72
C CYS A 150 -0.27 16.64 -5.71
N LEU A 151 0.53 15.69 -6.19
CA LEU A 151 1.67 15.95 -7.07
C LEU A 151 1.40 15.44 -8.48
N ILE A 152 1.85 16.18 -9.48
CA ILE A 152 1.83 15.75 -10.88
C ILE A 152 2.54 14.40 -10.99
N PRO A 153 1.90 13.37 -11.57
CA PRO A 153 2.48 12.04 -11.70
C PRO A 153 3.80 12.04 -12.48
N ALA A 154 4.65 11.06 -12.15
CA ALA A 154 5.88 10.83 -12.90
C ALA A 154 5.57 10.55 -14.39
N GLY A 155 6.34 11.19 -15.28
CA GLY A 155 6.17 11.07 -16.72
C GLY A 155 5.11 12.00 -17.35
N LEU A 156 4.33 12.72 -16.54
CA LEU A 156 3.39 13.73 -17.01
C LEU A 156 4.00 15.13 -16.97
N SER A 157 4.03 15.80 -18.11
CA SER A 157 4.38 17.23 -18.26
C SER A 157 3.47 17.85 -19.28
N GLY A 158 3.05 19.08 -19.07
CA GLY A 158 2.19 19.77 -19.99
C GLY A 158 1.60 21.05 -19.43
N GLN A 159 0.60 21.58 -20.12
CA GLN A 159 -0.08 22.80 -19.74
C GLN A 159 -1.41 22.51 -19.05
N VAL A 160 -1.70 23.22 -17.98
CA VAL A 160 -2.99 23.16 -17.29
C VAL A 160 -4.06 23.81 -18.18
N THR A 161 -5.04 23.04 -18.60
CA THR A 161 -6.14 23.49 -19.48
C THR A 161 -7.42 23.78 -18.73
N TRP A 162 -7.62 23.15 -17.57
CA TRP A 162 -8.78 23.37 -16.71
C TRP A 162 -8.46 23.12 -15.25
N THR A 163 -9.12 23.85 -14.36
CA THR A 163 -9.06 23.66 -12.90
C THR A 163 -10.46 23.74 -12.29
N ALA A 164 -10.72 22.92 -11.29
CA ALA A 164 -11.89 23.04 -10.45
C ALA A 164 -11.86 24.35 -9.65
N GLN A 165 -12.98 24.73 -9.04
CA GLN A 165 -13.00 25.82 -8.05
C GLN A 165 -12.54 25.28 -6.70
N PRO A 166 -11.93 26.12 -5.81
CA PRO A 166 -11.68 25.72 -4.44
C PRO A 166 -12.98 25.29 -3.74
N GLY A 167 -12.97 24.16 -3.05
CA GLY A 167 -14.16 23.61 -2.43
C GLY A 167 -13.96 22.20 -1.86
N GLU A 168 -15.07 21.53 -1.58
CA GLU A 168 -15.09 20.15 -1.10
C GLU A 168 -15.22 19.18 -2.26
N TYR A 169 -14.35 18.18 -2.28
CA TYR A 169 -14.28 17.16 -3.35
C TYR A 169 -14.05 15.79 -2.76
N THR A 170 -14.63 14.78 -3.38
CA THR A 170 -14.31 13.38 -3.13
C THR A 170 -12.98 13.00 -3.80
N VAL A 171 -12.48 11.83 -3.49
CA VAL A 171 -11.22 11.34 -4.09
C VAL A 171 -11.35 11.02 -5.60
N GLU A 172 -12.56 10.90 -6.12
CA GLU A 172 -12.84 10.53 -7.52
C GLU A 172 -13.09 11.73 -8.44
N GLU A 173 -13.40 12.89 -7.89
CA GLU A 173 -13.72 14.06 -8.68
C GLU A 173 -12.47 14.68 -9.33
N PRO A 174 -12.53 15.08 -10.60
CA PRO A 174 -11.41 15.72 -11.28
C PRO A 174 -11.17 17.12 -10.71
N LEU A 175 -9.90 17.46 -10.48
CA LEU A 175 -9.46 18.75 -9.94
C LEU A 175 -8.73 19.60 -10.95
N VAL A 176 -7.93 18.96 -11.81
CA VAL A 176 -7.07 19.64 -12.78
C VAL A 176 -7.02 18.81 -14.05
N GLU A 177 -7.07 19.46 -15.23
CA GLU A 177 -6.76 18.84 -16.51
C GLU A 177 -5.42 19.38 -17.03
N VAL A 178 -4.54 18.46 -17.43
CA VAL A 178 -3.24 18.77 -18.00
C VAL A 178 -3.18 18.20 -19.41
N GLN A 179 -2.91 19.05 -20.40
CA GLN A 179 -2.68 18.62 -21.77
C GLN A 179 -1.18 18.42 -21.98
N ASP A 180 -0.81 17.20 -22.35
CA ASP A 180 0.59 16.88 -22.63
C ASP A 180 1.03 17.39 -24.03
N ARG A 181 2.34 17.24 -24.31
CA ARG A 181 2.93 17.64 -25.60
C ARG A 181 2.38 16.92 -26.82
N HIS A 182 1.65 15.81 -26.64
CA HIS A 182 1.02 15.03 -27.69
C HIS A 182 -0.46 15.41 -27.89
N GLY A 183 -0.96 16.36 -27.08
CA GLY A 183 -2.35 16.81 -27.11
C GLY A 183 -3.31 15.93 -26.30
N ALA A 184 -2.81 14.90 -25.61
CA ALA A 184 -3.65 14.09 -24.73
C ALA A 184 -3.97 14.85 -23.43
N VAL A 185 -5.24 14.77 -22.99
CA VAL A 185 -5.72 15.41 -21.77
C VAL A 185 -5.76 14.40 -20.63
N HIS A 186 -5.05 14.71 -19.56
CA HIS A 186 -4.96 13.92 -18.34
C HIS A 186 -5.77 14.60 -17.23
N ARG A 187 -6.72 13.87 -16.67
CA ARG A 187 -7.56 14.33 -15.55
C ARG A 187 -6.95 13.88 -14.23
N LEU A 188 -6.57 14.84 -13.41
CA LEU A 188 -5.99 14.62 -12.10
C LEU A 188 -7.04 14.73 -11.01
N LYS A 189 -7.01 13.78 -10.07
CA LYS A 189 -7.93 13.64 -8.94
C LYS A 189 -7.13 13.62 -7.64
N LEU A 190 -7.80 13.60 -6.48
CA LEU A 190 -7.12 13.34 -5.20
C LEU A 190 -6.53 11.94 -5.14
N ALA A 191 -7.20 10.94 -5.71
CA ALA A 191 -6.71 9.57 -5.75
C ALA A 191 -5.85 9.30 -6.99
N GLN A 192 -4.81 8.47 -6.78
CA GLN A 192 -4.02 7.86 -7.85
C GLN A 192 -3.82 6.37 -7.57
N ARG A 193 -3.57 5.56 -8.60
CA ARG A 193 -3.20 4.15 -8.44
C ARG A 193 -1.72 3.97 -8.73
N TRP A 194 -1.07 3.10 -7.93
CA TRP A 194 0.35 2.79 -8.12
C TRP A 194 0.60 1.29 -7.95
N PRO A 195 1.40 0.67 -8.87
CA PRO A 195 1.78 -0.73 -8.75
C PRO A 195 2.72 -0.93 -7.56
N ILE A 196 2.39 -1.82 -6.64
CA ILE A 196 3.15 -1.99 -5.38
C ILE A 196 4.58 -2.51 -5.59
N ARG A 197 4.81 -3.27 -6.68
CA ARG A 197 6.14 -3.83 -6.99
C ARG A 197 7.03 -2.87 -7.78
N THR A 198 6.51 -1.71 -8.15
CA THR A 198 7.27 -0.67 -8.85
C THR A 198 7.64 0.44 -7.89
N PRO A 199 8.93 0.64 -7.56
CA PRO A 199 9.35 1.74 -6.71
C PRO A 199 8.88 3.09 -7.28
N ARG A 200 8.48 4.00 -6.41
CA ARG A 200 8.13 5.35 -6.88
C ARG A 200 9.39 6.09 -7.32
N PRO A 201 9.36 6.74 -8.49
CA PRO A 201 10.54 7.38 -9.05
C PRO A 201 11.02 8.52 -8.18
N MET A 202 12.33 8.73 -8.19
CA MET A 202 12.99 9.86 -7.56
C MET A 202 13.94 10.52 -8.56
N ALA A 203 14.09 11.82 -8.51
CA ALA A 203 15.01 12.54 -9.37
C ALA A 203 16.47 12.23 -9.01
N GLN A 204 16.77 12.15 -7.71
CA GLN A 204 18.11 11.89 -7.21
C GLN A 204 18.06 11.29 -5.80
N ARG A 205 18.97 10.35 -5.52
CA ARG A 205 19.22 9.90 -4.15
C ARG A 205 20.16 10.87 -3.46
N LEU A 206 19.68 11.52 -2.41
CA LEU A 206 20.48 12.44 -1.62
C LEU A 206 21.39 11.67 -0.64
N PRO A 207 22.55 12.22 -0.26
CA PRO A 207 23.36 11.66 0.82
C PRO A 207 22.62 11.79 2.16
N ILE A 208 22.92 10.87 3.07
CA ILE A 208 22.40 10.94 4.44
C ILE A 208 23.23 12.01 5.19
N ASP A 209 22.61 13.12 5.53
CA ASP A 209 23.23 14.27 6.21
C ASP A 209 22.61 14.59 7.57
N ARG A 210 21.51 13.94 7.93
CA ARG A 210 20.75 14.20 9.16
C ARG A 210 20.47 12.90 9.93
N PRO A 211 20.66 12.89 11.26
CA PRO A 211 20.25 11.76 12.09
C PRO A 211 18.73 11.73 12.23
N LEU A 212 18.18 10.49 12.32
CA LEU A 212 16.86 10.27 12.84
C LEU A 212 16.96 10.29 14.37
N ILE A 213 16.32 11.23 15.01
CA ILE A 213 16.25 11.26 16.48
C ILE A 213 15.18 10.28 16.92
N THR A 214 15.61 9.22 17.58
CA THR A 214 14.72 8.11 18.00
C THR A 214 14.12 8.31 19.38
N GLY A 215 14.69 9.22 20.17
CA GLY A 215 14.36 9.39 21.59
C GLY A 215 14.99 8.34 22.51
N GLN A 216 15.71 7.36 21.93
CA GLN A 216 16.44 6.34 22.68
C GLN A 216 17.91 6.74 22.79
N ARG A 217 18.37 7.12 23.99
CA ARG A 217 19.74 7.65 24.20
C ARG A 217 20.82 6.73 23.65
N ILE A 218 20.68 5.42 23.82
CA ILE A 218 21.67 4.45 23.36
C ILE A 218 21.78 4.43 21.82
N ILE A 219 20.63 4.52 21.14
CA ILE A 219 20.59 4.55 19.68
C ILE A 219 21.14 5.89 19.19
N ASP A 220 20.61 6.98 19.71
CA ASP A 220 20.96 8.32 19.22
C ASP A 220 22.43 8.69 19.44
N THR A 221 23.09 8.12 20.47
CA THR A 221 24.47 8.46 20.80
C THR A 221 25.51 7.45 20.31
N LEU A 222 25.17 6.13 20.31
CA LEU A 222 26.14 5.08 20.00
C LEU A 222 25.89 4.39 18.66
N PHE A 223 24.64 4.37 18.19
CA PHE A 223 24.23 3.69 16.96
C PHE A 223 23.28 4.58 16.13
N PRO A 224 23.67 5.81 15.80
CA PRO A 224 22.77 6.76 15.17
C PRO A 224 22.24 6.24 13.82
N ILE A 225 20.95 6.41 13.62
CA ILE A 225 20.28 6.09 12.37
C ILE A 225 20.15 7.37 11.55
N GLY A 226 20.56 7.35 10.29
CA GLY A 226 20.38 8.50 9.41
C GLY A 226 18.98 8.53 8.79
N LYS A 227 18.41 9.73 8.61
CA LYS A 227 17.17 9.90 7.83
C LYS A 227 17.39 9.46 6.39
N GLY A 228 16.53 8.55 5.90
CA GLY A 228 16.70 7.87 4.61
C GLY A 228 17.59 6.61 4.69
N GLY A 229 18.05 6.24 5.89
CA GLY A 229 18.78 5.00 6.13
C GLY A 229 17.86 3.82 6.45
N ALA A 230 18.48 2.65 6.64
CA ALA A 230 17.81 1.44 7.10
C ALA A 230 18.55 0.86 8.32
N ALA A 231 17.79 0.37 9.28
CA ALA A 231 18.33 -0.28 10.47
C ALA A 231 17.66 -1.63 10.67
N ALA A 232 18.42 -2.62 11.10
CA ALA A 232 17.93 -3.92 11.52
C ALA A 232 17.93 -4.02 13.04
N ILE A 233 16.87 -4.63 13.60
CA ILE A 233 16.75 -4.94 15.02
C ILE A 233 16.77 -6.47 15.16
N PRO A 234 17.95 -7.12 15.12
CA PRO A 234 18.05 -8.56 15.18
C PRO A 234 17.90 -9.05 16.63
N GLY A 235 17.39 -10.27 16.78
CA GLY A 235 17.35 -10.92 18.10
C GLY A 235 16.41 -12.13 18.11
N PRO A 236 16.59 -13.06 19.05
CA PRO A 236 15.70 -14.19 19.22
C PRO A 236 14.32 -13.77 19.72
N PHE A 237 13.42 -14.75 19.85
CA PHE A 237 12.11 -14.51 20.46
C PHE A 237 12.27 -13.97 21.89
N GLY A 238 11.47 -12.98 22.25
CA GLY A 238 11.50 -12.34 23.57
C GLY A 238 12.62 -11.32 23.79
N ALA A 239 13.44 -11.01 22.78
CA ALA A 239 14.53 -10.02 22.90
C ALA A 239 14.06 -8.55 22.89
N GLY A 240 12.76 -8.29 22.81
CA GLY A 240 12.20 -6.94 22.81
C GLY A 240 12.21 -6.21 21.47
N LYS A 241 12.30 -6.94 20.32
CA LYS A 241 12.29 -6.34 18.98
C LYS A 241 11.06 -5.48 18.73
N THR A 242 9.87 -6.02 18.92
CA THR A 242 8.59 -5.34 18.77
C THR A 242 8.50 -4.12 19.70
N MET A 243 8.88 -4.27 20.97
CA MET A 243 8.88 -3.15 21.93
C MET A 243 9.84 -2.03 21.51
N THR A 244 10.99 -2.37 20.94
CA THR A 244 11.93 -1.37 20.41
C THR A 244 11.31 -0.63 19.22
N GLN A 245 10.67 -1.33 18.30
CA GLN A 245 9.98 -0.71 17.17
C GLN A 245 8.83 0.20 17.61
N HIS A 246 8.02 -0.23 18.61
CA HIS A 246 6.98 0.61 19.19
C HIS A 246 7.55 1.89 19.81
N GLN A 247 8.68 1.79 20.53
CA GLN A 247 9.34 2.99 21.09
C GLN A 247 9.83 3.92 19.98
N LEU A 248 10.39 3.40 18.89
CA LEU A 248 10.79 4.21 17.74
C LEU A 248 9.59 4.89 17.07
N ALA A 249 8.47 4.18 16.89
CA ALA A 249 7.24 4.75 16.35
C ALA A 249 6.71 5.91 17.21
N LYS A 250 6.74 5.76 18.52
CA LYS A 250 6.23 6.76 19.48
C LYS A 250 7.08 8.03 19.55
N TRP A 251 8.41 7.87 19.57
CA TRP A 251 9.32 8.94 19.99
C TRP A 251 10.20 9.49 18.88
N SER A 252 10.25 8.83 17.71
CA SER A 252 11.08 9.33 16.61
C SER A 252 10.60 10.67 16.08
N ASP A 253 11.53 11.43 15.53
CA ASP A 253 11.25 12.72 14.91
C ASP A 253 10.79 12.62 13.44
N ALA A 254 10.37 11.42 13.00
CA ALA A 254 9.67 11.23 11.73
C ALA A 254 8.34 11.98 11.73
N ASP A 255 7.94 12.47 10.56
CA ASP A 255 6.65 13.16 10.39
C ASP A 255 5.50 12.15 10.31
N ILE A 256 5.72 11.04 9.62
CA ILE A 256 4.73 9.98 9.39
C ILE A 256 5.32 8.63 9.76
N ILE A 257 4.49 7.78 10.34
CA ILE A 257 4.82 6.40 10.70
C ILE A 257 4.00 5.46 9.83
N VAL A 258 4.66 4.51 9.19
CA VAL A 258 4.02 3.34 8.59
C VAL A 258 4.44 2.13 9.40
N TYR A 259 3.52 1.57 10.18
CA TYR A 259 3.78 0.39 10.99
C TYR A 259 3.16 -0.84 10.33
N LEU A 260 4.00 -1.80 9.99
CA LEU A 260 3.63 -3.02 9.30
C LEU A 260 3.83 -4.22 10.23
N GLY A 261 2.76 -4.85 10.64
CA GLY A 261 2.76 -6.18 11.25
C GLY A 261 2.72 -7.25 10.16
N CYS A 262 3.86 -7.85 9.87
CA CYS A 262 4.01 -8.88 8.83
C CYS A 262 4.08 -10.27 9.48
N GLY A 263 2.96 -10.98 9.48
CA GLY A 263 2.87 -12.31 10.07
C GLY A 263 2.89 -12.34 11.59
N GLU A 264 2.62 -11.21 12.22
CA GLU A 264 2.57 -11.10 13.68
C GLU A 264 1.26 -11.66 14.26
N ARG A 265 1.23 -11.83 15.57
CA ARG A 265 0.04 -12.34 16.22
C ARG A 265 -1.05 -11.27 16.30
N GLY A 266 -2.30 -11.68 16.18
CA GLY A 266 -3.43 -10.75 16.25
C GLY A 266 -3.47 -9.93 17.55
N ASN A 267 -3.15 -10.55 18.69
CA ASN A 267 -3.09 -9.86 19.99
C ASN A 267 -1.98 -8.78 20.06
N GLU A 268 -0.83 -9.00 19.42
CA GLU A 268 0.26 -8.01 19.34
C GLU A 268 -0.16 -6.80 18.47
N MET A 269 -0.85 -7.07 17.37
CA MET A 269 -1.41 -6.01 16.52
C MET A 269 -2.52 -5.22 17.23
N THR A 270 -3.40 -5.89 17.96
CA THR A 270 -4.42 -5.21 18.77
C THR A 270 -3.79 -4.33 19.85
N GLN A 271 -2.76 -4.84 20.53
CA GLN A 271 -2.02 -4.04 21.52
C GLN A 271 -1.38 -2.80 20.87
N ALA A 272 -0.73 -2.96 19.70
CA ALA A 272 -0.13 -1.83 18.99
C ALA A 272 -1.19 -0.78 18.62
N LEU A 273 -2.36 -1.22 18.15
CA LEU A 273 -3.47 -0.34 17.83
C LEU A 273 -3.98 0.42 19.05
N GLU A 274 -4.24 -0.28 20.16
CA GLU A 274 -4.71 0.34 21.41
C GLU A 274 -3.69 1.36 21.91
N GLU A 275 -2.41 1.00 21.93
CA GLU A 275 -1.34 1.90 22.36
C GLU A 275 -1.25 3.15 21.46
N PHE A 276 -1.26 3.00 20.15
CA PHE A 276 -1.15 4.13 19.23
C PHE A 276 -2.38 5.04 19.24
N SER A 277 -3.56 4.47 19.48
CA SER A 277 -4.80 5.24 19.62
C SER A 277 -4.87 6.06 20.91
N GLN A 278 -4.28 5.58 22.00
CA GLN A 278 -4.29 6.23 23.31
C GLN A 278 -3.14 7.23 23.50
N LEU A 279 -2.05 7.07 22.74
CA LEU A 279 -0.87 7.91 22.89
C LEU A 279 -1.02 9.22 22.13
N LEU A 280 -0.55 10.27 22.80
CA LEU A 280 -0.41 11.58 22.18
C LEU A 280 1.00 11.72 21.58
N ASP A 281 1.08 12.26 20.40
CA ASP A 281 2.33 12.66 19.79
C ASP A 281 2.99 13.77 20.63
N PRO A 282 4.24 13.62 21.06
CA PRO A 282 4.89 14.58 21.94
C PRO A 282 5.09 15.98 21.33
N LYS A 283 5.02 16.09 20.00
CA LYS A 283 5.19 17.36 19.30
C LYS A 283 3.88 18.11 19.10
N SER A 284 2.88 17.41 18.59
CA SER A 284 1.59 18.00 18.22
C SER A 284 0.54 17.93 19.31
N HIS A 285 0.73 17.08 20.33
CA HIS A 285 -0.26 16.74 21.37
C HIS A 285 -1.58 16.16 20.81
N GLN A 286 -1.59 15.74 19.54
CA GLN A 286 -2.68 15.02 18.92
C GLN A 286 -2.49 13.50 19.04
N PRO A 287 -3.52 12.68 18.87
CA PRO A 287 -3.37 11.22 18.84
C PRO A 287 -2.29 10.79 17.86
N LEU A 288 -1.46 9.82 18.24
CA LEU A 288 -0.36 9.33 17.40
C LEU A 288 -0.88 8.78 16.07
N MET A 289 -2.09 8.25 16.05
CA MET A 289 -2.77 7.75 14.85
C MET A 289 -2.96 8.84 13.78
N GLU A 290 -3.04 10.12 14.13
CA GLU A 290 -3.16 11.24 13.16
C GLU A 290 -2.00 11.31 12.17
N ARG A 291 -0.85 10.70 12.48
CA ARG A 291 0.32 10.61 11.61
C ARG A 291 0.78 9.17 11.35
N THR A 292 -0.10 8.19 11.58
CA THR A 292 0.23 6.76 11.49
C THR A 292 -0.67 6.03 10.50
N ILE A 293 -0.05 5.13 9.72
CA ILE A 293 -0.73 4.10 8.94
C ILE A 293 -0.36 2.77 9.58
N LEU A 294 -1.37 1.94 9.87
CA LEU A 294 -1.17 0.57 10.32
C LEU A 294 -1.49 -0.40 9.19
N ILE A 295 -0.61 -1.38 8.98
CA ILE A 295 -0.86 -2.49 8.08
C ILE A 295 -0.76 -3.77 8.91
N ALA A 296 -1.87 -4.49 9.02
CA ALA A 296 -1.96 -5.70 9.82
C ALA A 296 -2.15 -6.92 8.90
N ASN A 297 -1.08 -7.65 8.64
CA ASN A 297 -1.16 -8.99 8.10
C ASN A 297 -0.77 -9.98 9.20
N THR A 298 -1.76 -10.53 9.87
CA THR A 298 -1.56 -11.47 10.99
C THR A 298 -1.18 -12.87 10.51
N SER A 299 -0.65 -13.70 11.40
CA SER A 299 -0.11 -15.03 11.07
C SER A 299 -1.15 -16.01 10.51
N ASN A 300 -2.45 -15.75 10.73
CA ASN A 300 -3.56 -16.54 10.19
C ASN A 300 -4.10 -16.04 8.85
N MET A 301 -3.61 -14.92 8.35
CA MET A 301 -3.96 -14.40 7.03
C MET A 301 -3.15 -15.09 5.91
N PRO A 302 -3.62 -15.05 4.65
CA PRO A 302 -2.96 -15.71 3.52
C PRO A 302 -1.50 -15.29 3.34
N VAL A 303 -0.66 -16.28 2.98
CA VAL A 303 0.79 -16.11 2.81
C VAL A 303 1.13 -15.10 1.73
N ALA A 304 0.38 -15.11 0.62
CA ALA A 304 0.57 -14.18 -0.48
C ALA A 304 0.31 -12.72 -0.06
N ALA A 305 -0.76 -12.47 0.69
CA ALA A 305 -1.03 -11.15 1.25
C ALA A 305 0.05 -10.70 2.24
N ARG A 306 0.67 -11.65 2.97
CA ARG A 306 1.82 -11.37 3.84
C ARG A 306 3.03 -10.90 3.03
N GLU A 307 3.33 -11.57 1.93
CA GLU A 307 4.42 -11.16 1.03
C GLU A 307 4.17 -9.77 0.46
N ALA A 308 2.96 -9.51 -0.05
CA ALA A 308 2.58 -8.24 -0.64
C ALA A 308 2.59 -7.08 0.37
N SER A 309 2.33 -7.33 1.65
CA SER A 309 2.17 -6.31 2.69
C SER A 309 3.39 -5.38 2.82
N VAL A 310 4.59 -5.91 2.61
CA VAL A 310 5.84 -5.13 2.68
C VAL A 310 5.91 -4.11 1.53
N TYR A 311 5.53 -4.52 0.33
CA TYR A 311 5.48 -3.62 -0.83
C TYR A 311 4.36 -2.59 -0.68
N THR A 312 3.20 -3.00 -0.16
CA THR A 312 2.08 -2.11 0.17
C THR A 312 2.53 -1.00 1.13
N GLY A 313 3.16 -1.37 2.24
CA GLY A 313 3.68 -0.41 3.21
C GLY A 313 4.74 0.50 2.64
N MET A 314 5.68 -0.04 1.85
CA MET A 314 6.71 0.76 1.20
C MET A 314 6.12 1.74 0.19
N THR A 315 5.12 1.32 -0.61
CA THR A 315 4.46 2.21 -1.59
C THR A 315 3.75 3.38 -0.89
N MET A 316 3.06 3.12 0.23
CA MET A 316 2.45 4.18 1.03
C MET A 316 3.51 5.12 1.64
N ALA A 317 4.61 4.56 2.16
CA ALA A 317 5.71 5.34 2.71
C ALA A 317 6.37 6.24 1.65
N GLU A 318 6.65 5.70 0.46
CA GLU A 318 7.20 6.46 -0.65
C GLU A 318 6.25 7.55 -1.15
N TYR A 319 4.95 7.31 -1.09
CA TYR A 319 3.94 8.30 -1.47
C TYR A 319 4.00 9.56 -0.60
N TYR A 320 4.07 9.40 0.71
CA TYR A 320 4.22 10.55 1.63
C TYR A 320 5.63 11.15 1.59
N ARG A 321 6.66 10.34 1.34
CA ARG A 321 8.01 10.86 1.06
C ARG A 321 8.00 11.84 -0.11
N ASP A 322 7.30 11.53 -1.19
CA ASP A 322 7.21 12.37 -2.38
C ASP A 322 6.58 13.74 -2.07
N MET A 323 5.70 13.81 -1.07
CA MET A 323 5.13 15.07 -0.56
C MET A 323 6.11 15.88 0.30
N GLY A 324 7.32 15.35 0.57
CA GLY A 324 8.36 16.00 1.36
C GLY A 324 8.36 15.65 2.85
N TYR A 325 7.58 14.66 3.28
CA TYR A 325 7.57 14.19 4.66
C TYR A 325 8.70 13.20 4.95
N HIS A 326 9.25 13.24 6.16
CA HIS A 326 10.12 12.20 6.68
C HIS A 326 9.27 11.04 7.19
N VAL A 327 9.31 9.93 6.47
CA VAL A 327 8.51 8.75 6.79
C VAL A 327 9.39 7.67 7.40
N ALA A 328 8.98 7.13 8.54
CA ALA A 328 9.59 5.94 9.13
C ALA A 328 8.69 4.73 8.87
N LEU A 329 9.20 3.74 8.14
CA LEU A 329 8.55 2.46 7.96
C LEU A 329 9.16 1.45 8.95
N MET A 330 8.31 0.80 9.73
CA MET A 330 8.68 -0.27 10.66
C MET A 330 8.01 -1.57 10.25
N ALA A 331 8.80 -2.61 9.98
CA ALA A 331 8.30 -3.91 9.57
C ALA A 331 8.61 -4.98 10.63
N ASP A 332 7.57 -5.46 11.29
CA ASP A 332 7.65 -6.54 12.27
C ASP A 332 6.87 -7.76 11.76
N SER A 333 7.53 -8.79 11.25
CA SER A 333 8.97 -8.96 11.17
C SER A 333 9.41 -9.37 9.75
N ALA A 334 10.59 -8.93 9.34
CA ALA A 334 11.19 -9.34 8.06
C ALA A 334 11.42 -10.86 7.96
N SER A 335 11.58 -11.58 9.09
CA SER A 335 11.70 -13.03 9.10
C SER A 335 10.41 -13.73 8.64
N ARG A 336 9.25 -13.19 8.99
CA ARG A 336 7.95 -13.71 8.54
C ARG A 336 7.69 -13.42 7.06
N TRP A 337 8.20 -12.31 6.57
CA TRP A 337 8.21 -12.02 5.13
C TRP A 337 9.09 -13.01 4.36
N ALA A 338 10.31 -13.29 4.86
CA ALA A 338 11.19 -14.29 4.25
C ALA A 338 10.59 -15.71 4.29
N GLU A 339 9.87 -16.06 5.37
CA GLU A 339 9.10 -17.31 5.47
C GLU A 339 8.03 -17.38 4.37
N ALA A 340 7.27 -16.32 4.15
CA ALA A 340 6.26 -16.25 3.10
C ALA A 340 6.89 -16.46 1.71
N LEU A 341 7.97 -15.77 1.40
CA LEU A 341 8.72 -15.92 0.13
C LEU A 341 9.19 -17.37 -0.07
N ARG A 342 9.71 -18.02 0.99
CA ARG A 342 10.16 -19.40 0.94
C ARG A 342 9.02 -20.38 0.70
N GLU A 343 7.87 -20.19 1.36
CA GLU A 343 6.69 -21.03 1.17
C GLU A 343 6.18 -20.94 -0.27
N MET A 344 6.11 -19.73 -0.82
CA MET A 344 5.70 -19.51 -2.19
C MET A 344 6.65 -20.15 -3.20
N SER A 345 7.96 -19.97 -3.03
CA SER A 345 8.97 -20.60 -3.88
C SER A 345 8.86 -22.12 -3.86
N GLY A 346 8.69 -22.74 -2.68
CA GLY A 346 8.53 -24.17 -2.56
C GLY A 346 7.31 -24.69 -3.34
N ARG A 347 6.18 -24.04 -3.24
CA ARG A 347 4.96 -24.42 -3.97
C ARG A 347 5.07 -24.22 -5.48
N LEU A 348 5.82 -23.23 -5.94
CA LEU A 348 6.08 -23.01 -7.36
C LEU A 348 6.99 -24.09 -7.96
N GLU A 349 7.92 -24.64 -7.17
CA GLU A 349 8.82 -25.73 -7.59
C GLU A 349 8.09 -27.09 -7.61
N GLU A 350 7.08 -27.29 -6.77
CA GLU A 350 6.27 -28.51 -6.71
C GLU A 350 5.27 -28.64 -7.88
N MET A 351 5.10 -27.62 -8.68
CA MET A 351 4.19 -27.57 -9.82
C MET A 351 4.92 -27.62 -11.16
#